data_237e09a4e58a46e03d79d1f7db52a16a
#
_entry.id   237e09a4e58a46e03d79d1f7db52a16a
#
_cell.length_a   1.000
_cell.length_b   1.000
_cell.length_c   1.000
_cell.angle_alpha   90.00
_cell.angle_beta   90.00
_cell.angle_gamma   90.00
#
_symmetry.space_group_name_H-M   'P 1'
#
loop_
_entity.id
_entity.type
_entity.pdbx_description
1 polymer ?
#
loop_
_entity_poly.entity_id
_entity_poly.type
_entity_poly.pdbx_seq_one_letter_code
_entity_poly.pdbx_strand_id
1 'polypeptide(L)'
;MPDLFAYTDGACSGNPGPGGWGVLMLAREDGTVVKERTLQGGEAMTTNNRMELMAAISALEALARPSEITIVTDSAYVKNGITEWISGWKRKGWRTAGGPPVKNVELWQRLDAAQARHKVTWRWIKGHAGHAENERADELARAGMAPFKPAGKVPG
;
A
#
# COMPACT_ATOMS: atom_id res chain seq x y z
N MET A 1 -4.41 13.91 21.21
CA MET A 1 -4.80 13.13 20.03
C MET A 1 -3.70 12.15 19.69
N PRO A 2 -4.02 10.87 19.48
CA PRO A 2 -3.00 9.91 19.09
C PRO A 2 -2.45 10.19 17.71
N ASP A 3 -1.18 9.84 17.50
CA ASP A 3 -0.56 9.90 16.19
C ASP A 3 -0.88 8.60 15.44
N LEU A 4 -1.32 8.75 14.20
CA LEU A 4 -1.70 7.61 13.38
C LEU A 4 -0.58 7.22 12.42
N PHE A 5 -0.34 5.91 12.34
CA PHE A 5 0.64 5.32 11.42
C PHE A 5 0.01 4.17 10.66
N ALA A 6 0.34 4.04 9.41
CA ALA A 6 -0.01 2.86 8.62
C ALA A 6 1.25 2.29 8.00
N TYR A 7 1.55 1.04 8.31
CA TYR A 7 2.68 0.32 7.75
C TYR A 7 2.13 -0.57 6.65
N THR A 8 2.58 -0.36 5.42
CA THR A 8 1.99 -0.99 4.23
C THR A 8 3.00 -1.86 3.52
N ASP A 9 2.53 -2.96 2.94
CA ASP A 9 3.37 -3.82 2.11
C ASP A 9 2.54 -4.54 1.07
N GLY A 10 3.20 -4.94 -0.01
CA GLY A 10 2.61 -5.74 -1.07
C GLY A 10 3.52 -6.90 -1.42
N ALA A 11 2.93 -8.00 -1.82
CA ALA A 11 3.65 -9.19 -2.22
C ALA A 11 3.00 -9.79 -3.46
N CYS A 12 3.81 -10.43 -4.30
CA CYS A 12 3.30 -11.08 -5.51
C CYS A 12 4.15 -12.31 -5.81
N SER A 13 3.47 -13.41 -6.11
CA SER A 13 4.13 -14.65 -6.50
C SER A 13 4.14 -14.74 -8.02
N GLY A 14 5.34 -14.58 -8.63
CA GLY A 14 5.47 -14.66 -10.09
C GLY A 14 4.99 -13.45 -10.86
N ASN A 15 5.18 -12.33 -10.47
CA ASN A 15 4.93 -10.96 -10.96
C ASN A 15 4.82 -10.80 -12.51
N PRO A 16 3.65 -11.02 -13.19
CA PRO A 16 2.33 -11.11 -12.58
C PRO A 16 2.00 -12.50 -12.04
N GLY A 17 1.04 -12.53 -11.14
CA GLY A 17 0.58 -13.76 -10.53
C GLY A 17 -0.28 -13.43 -9.31
N PRO A 18 -0.54 -14.42 -8.45
CA PRO A 18 -1.27 -14.16 -7.21
C PRO A 18 -0.50 -13.15 -6.35
N GLY A 19 -1.22 -12.22 -5.76
CA GLY A 19 -0.61 -11.23 -4.90
C GLY A 19 -1.49 -10.86 -3.73
N GLY A 20 -0.90 -10.18 -2.76
CA GLY A 20 -1.59 -9.72 -1.58
C GLY A 20 -1.03 -8.41 -1.07
N TRP A 21 -1.83 -7.74 -0.26
CA TRP A 21 -1.43 -6.49 0.39
C TRP A 21 -1.76 -6.56 1.86
N GLY A 22 -1.00 -5.84 2.66
CA GLY A 22 -1.20 -5.81 4.11
C GLY A 22 -0.98 -4.43 4.67
N VAL A 23 -1.74 -4.10 5.71
CA VAL A 23 -1.64 -2.84 6.43
C VAL A 23 -1.71 -3.10 7.92
N LEU A 24 -0.74 -2.58 8.65
CA LEU A 24 -0.80 -2.49 10.11
C LEU A 24 -1.03 -1.04 10.46
N MET A 25 -2.18 -0.73 11.05
CA MET A 25 -2.51 0.61 11.49
C MET A 25 -2.34 0.72 13.00
N LEU A 26 -1.59 1.71 13.43
CA LEU A 26 -1.32 1.96 14.84
C LEU A 26 -1.71 3.38 15.22
N ALA A 27 -2.32 3.54 16.39
CA ALA A 27 -2.46 4.85 17.03
C ALA A 27 -1.53 4.86 18.23
N ARG A 28 -0.70 5.89 18.34
CA ARG A 28 0.28 6.03 19.43
C ARG A 28 0.03 7.32 20.19
N GLU A 29 0.12 7.24 21.51
CA GLU A 29 0.15 8.40 22.39
C GLU A 29 1.41 8.33 23.20
N ASP A 30 2.23 9.39 23.12
CA ASP A 30 3.51 9.47 23.84
C ASP A 30 4.38 8.24 23.59
N GLY A 31 4.39 7.78 22.33
CA GLY A 31 5.20 6.63 21.92
C GLY A 31 4.60 5.27 22.24
N THR A 32 3.46 5.22 22.93
CA THR A 32 2.81 3.97 23.30
C THR A 32 1.66 3.67 22.36
N VAL A 33 1.59 2.43 21.86
CA VAL A 33 0.49 1.99 21.01
C VAL A 33 -0.77 1.88 21.86
N VAL A 34 -1.78 2.68 21.52
CA VAL A 34 -3.06 2.67 22.24
C VAL A 34 -4.17 2.01 21.44
N LYS A 35 -3.98 1.81 20.12
CA LYS A 35 -4.94 1.12 19.27
C LYS A 35 -4.22 0.49 18.09
N GLU A 36 -4.70 -0.68 17.68
CA GLU A 36 -4.13 -1.42 16.57
C GLU A 36 -5.24 -1.97 15.69
N ARG A 37 -5.03 -1.93 14.38
CA ARG A 37 -5.94 -2.51 13.40
C ARG A 37 -5.13 -3.09 12.25
N THR A 38 -5.53 -4.26 11.76
CA THR A 38 -4.88 -4.87 10.60
C THR A 38 -5.86 -5.00 9.45
N LEU A 39 -5.34 -4.85 8.23
CA LEU A 39 -6.10 -5.03 6.99
C LEU A 39 -5.29 -5.91 6.07
N GLN A 40 -5.97 -6.73 5.29
CA GLN A 40 -5.30 -7.54 4.27
C GLN A 40 -6.25 -7.89 3.15
N GLY A 41 -5.70 -8.17 2.00
CA GLY A 41 -6.45 -8.61 0.84
C GLY A 41 -5.51 -9.12 -0.23
N GLY A 42 -6.08 -9.58 -1.35
CA GLY A 42 -5.28 -10.10 -2.44
C GLY A 42 -6.06 -10.25 -3.71
N GLU A 43 -5.37 -10.69 -4.77
CA GLU A 43 -5.92 -10.90 -6.10
C GLU A 43 -5.25 -12.10 -6.73
N ALA A 44 -5.99 -12.80 -7.60
CA ALA A 44 -5.48 -14.00 -8.28
C ALA A 44 -4.43 -13.66 -9.34
N MET A 45 -4.54 -12.49 -9.97
CA MET A 45 -3.62 -12.07 -11.03
C MET A 45 -3.34 -10.59 -10.88
N THR A 46 -2.13 -10.26 -10.43
CA THR A 46 -1.74 -8.88 -10.15
C THR A 46 -0.23 -8.72 -10.24
N THR A 47 0.30 -7.59 -9.80
CA THR A 47 1.73 -7.32 -9.75
C THR A 47 2.11 -6.80 -8.38
N ASN A 48 3.40 -6.85 -8.07
CA ASN A 48 3.89 -6.31 -6.81
C ASN A 48 3.54 -4.83 -6.66
N ASN A 49 3.74 -4.05 -7.72
CA ASN A 49 3.45 -2.61 -7.69
C ASN A 49 1.97 -2.33 -7.41
N ARG A 50 1.07 -3.11 -8.02
CA ARG A 50 -0.37 -2.95 -7.76
C ARG A 50 -0.71 -3.25 -6.31
N MET A 51 -0.08 -4.26 -5.73
CA MET A 51 -0.33 -4.62 -4.33
C MET A 51 0.22 -3.57 -3.36
N GLU A 52 1.36 -2.96 -3.68
CA GLU A 52 1.87 -1.86 -2.90
C GLU A 52 0.91 -0.65 -2.92
N LEU A 53 0.35 -0.34 -4.10
CA LEU A 53 -0.66 0.72 -4.22
C LEU A 53 -1.91 0.37 -3.43
N MET A 54 -2.39 -0.87 -3.53
CA MET A 54 -3.59 -1.31 -2.82
C MET A 54 -3.43 -1.22 -1.32
N ALA A 55 -2.25 -1.51 -0.78
CA ALA A 55 -2.00 -1.36 0.64
C ALA A 55 -2.17 0.09 1.09
N ALA A 56 -1.56 1.03 0.37
CA ALA A 56 -1.67 2.45 0.70
C ALA A 56 -3.11 2.96 0.55
N ILE A 57 -3.78 2.57 -0.53
CA ILE A 57 -5.19 2.95 -0.77
C ILE A 57 -6.07 2.43 0.37
N SER A 58 -5.90 1.17 0.71
CA SER A 58 -6.74 0.52 1.74
C SER A 58 -6.55 1.16 3.11
N ALA A 59 -5.33 1.55 3.44
CA ALA A 59 -5.05 2.27 4.68
C ALA A 59 -5.83 3.58 4.75
N LEU A 60 -5.80 4.36 3.68
CA LEU A 60 -6.47 5.66 3.67
C LEU A 60 -7.99 5.53 3.60
N GLU A 61 -8.49 4.57 2.82
CA GLU A 61 -9.93 4.37 2.69
C GLU A 61 -10.56 3.78 3.95
N ALA A 62 -9.77 3.17 4.81
CA ALA A 62 -10.25 2.64 6.08
C ALA A 62 -10.55 3.73 7.11
N LEU A 63 -10.04 4.95 6.90
CA LEU A 63 -10.26 6.06 7.83
C LEU A 63 -11.65 6.66 7.61
N ALA A 64 -12.46 6.66 8.66
CA ALA A 64 -13.85 7.11 8.59
C ALA A 64 -13.99 8.62 8.42
N ARG A 65 -12.99 9.40 8.83
CA ARG A 65 -12.99 10.86 8.79
C ARG A 65 -11.65 11.39 8.31
N PRO A 66 -11.61 12.64 7.84
CA PRO A 66 -10.33 13.28 7.53
C PRO A 66 -9.38 13.19 8.71
N SER A 67 -8.16 12.76 8.47
CA SER A 67 -7.20 12.47 9.52
C SER A 67 -5.79 12.87 9.09
N GLU A 68 -4.92 13.07 10.07
CA GLU A 68 -3.49 13.19 9.83
C GLU A 68 -2.89 11.80 10.06
N ILE A 69 -2.12 11.30 9.11
CA ILE A 69 -1.56 9.96 9.19
C ILE A 69 -0.20 9.92 8.52
N THR A 70 0.70 9.12 9.07
CA THR A 70 1.98 8.81 8.44
C THR A 70 1.87 7.42 7.82
N ILE A 71 2.12 7.32 6.51
CA ILE A 71 2.19 6.03 5.83
C ILE A 71 3.66 5.67 5.65
N VAL A 72 4.02 4.50 6.15
CA VAL A 72 5.39 3.96 6.06
C VAL A 72 5.39 2.85 5.02
N THR A 73 6.20 3.00 3.99
CA THR A 73 6.29 2.03 2.90
C THR A 73 7.75 1.80 2.51
N ASP A 74 8.06 0.60 2.03
CA ASP A 74 9.38 0.33 1.46
C ASP A 74 9.35 0.35 -0.08
N SER A 75 8.20 0.68 -0.67
CA SER A 75 8.04 0.70 -2.12
C SER A 75 8.58 1.99 -2.72
N ALA A 76 9.67 1.89 -3.47
CA ALA A 76 10.20 3.03 -4.23
C ALA A 76 9.20 3.49 -5.29
N TYR A 77 8.45 2.55 -5.86
CA TYR A 77 7.42 2.86 -6.86
C TYR A 77 6.35 3.79 -6.30
N VAL A 78 5.81 3.47 -5.12
CA VAL A 78 4.79 4.32 -4.47
C VAL A 78 5.40 5.66 -4.09
N LYS A 79 6.58 5.65 -3.48
CA LYS A 79 7.27 6.88 -3.08
C LYS A 79 7.49 7.81 -4.27
N ASN A 80 8.07 7.28 -5.35
CA ASN A 80 8.39 8.11 -6.51
C ASN A 80 7.13 8.62 -7.21
N GLY A 81 6.10 7.80 -7.27
CA GLY A 81 4.83 8.21 -7.85
C GLY A 81 4.22 9.39 -7.11
N ILE A 82 4.18 9.30 -5.79
CA ILE A 82 3.59 10.36 -4.97
C ILE A 82 4.43 11.64 -4.99
N THR A 83 5.75 11.51 -4.93
CA THR A 83 6.62 12.70 -4.80
C THR A 83 7.02 13.32 -6.12
N GLU A 84 7.06 12.54 -7.21
CA GLU A 84 7.61 13.01 -8.46
C GLU A 84 6.67 12.92 -9.66
N TRP A 85 5.90 11.82 -9.79
CA TRP A 85 5.19 11.55 -11.03
C TRP A 85 3.75 12.07 -11.06
N ILE A 86 3.05 12.01 -9.94
CA ILE A 86 1.60 12.19 -9.90
C ILE A 86 1.16 13.60 -10.34
N SER A 87 1.91 14.64 -9.97
CA SER A 87 1.55 16.00 -10.34
C SER A 87 1.66 16.21 -11.86
N GLY A 88 2.66 15.61 -12.48
CA GLY A 88 2.82 15.66 -13.94
C GLY A 88 1.71 14.89 -14.64
N TRP A 89 1.37 13.72 -14.13
CA TRP A 89 0.27 12.93 -14.68
C TRP A 89 -1.06 13.69 -14.63
N LYS A 90 -1.34 14.33 -13.52
CA LYS A 90 -2.58 15.11 -13.36
C LYS A 90 -2.65 16.24 -14.38
N ARG A 91 -1.54 16.94 -14.62
CA ARG A 91 -1.49 18.01 -15.61
C ARG A 91 -1.68 17.51 -17.03
N LYS A 92 -1.26 16.27 -17.33
CA LYS A 92 -1.32 15.68 -18.66
C LYS A 92 -2.54 14.78 -18.86
N GLY A 93 -3.52 14.84 -17.97
CA GLY A 93 -4.73 14.03 -18.08
C GLY A 93 -4.47 12.54 -17.89
N TRP A 94 -3.49 12.18 -17.04
CA TRP A 94 -3.15 10.79 -16.71
C TRP A 94 -2.63 10.00 -17.90
N ARG A 95 -1.93 10.68 -18.79
CA ARG A 95 -1.30 10.05 -19.95
C ARG A 95 0.21 10.21 -19.91
N THR A 96 0.91 9.23 -20.45
CA THR A 96 2.35 9.32 -20.60
C THR A 96 2.69 10.22 -21.79
N ALA A 97 3.97 10.58 -21.91
CA ALA A 97 4.44 11.45 -22.98
C ALA A 97 4.14 10.91 -24.38
N GLY A 98 4.05 9.60 -24.55
CA GLY A 98 3.72 8.97 -25.83
C GLY A 98 2.23 8.86 -26.13
N GLY A 99 1.36 9.31 -25.22
CA GLY A 99 -0.09 9.26 -25.39
C GLY A 99 -0.81 8.13 -24.69
N PRO A 100 -0.21 6.97 -24.41
CA PRO A 100 -0.90 5.90 -23.68
C PRO A 100 -1.23 6.31 -22.25
N PRO A 101 -2.27 5.72 -21.63
CA PRO A 101 -2.55 5.98 -20.23
C PRO A 101 -1.39 5.57 -19.32
N VAL A 102 -1.29 6.23 -18.18
CA VAL A 102 -0.33 5.87 -17.14
C VAL A 102 -0.61 4.43 -16.69
N LYS A 103 0.46 3.65 -16.49
CA LYS A 103 0.32 2.28 -16.01
C LYS A 103 -0.30 2.29 -14.60
N ASN A 104 -1.23 1.38 -14.35
CA ASN A 104 -1.97 1.31 -13.08
C ASN A 104 -2.76 2.58 -12.79
N VAL A 105 -3.21 3.27 -13.83
CA VAL A 105 -3.85 4.59 -13.71
C VAL A 105 -5.05 4.56 -12.75
N GLU A 106 -5.88 3.51 -12.79
CA GLU A 106 -7.04 3.42 -11.91
C GLU A 106 -6.65 3.41 -10.44
N LEU A 107 -5.54 2.75 -10.11
CA LEU A 107 -5.06 2.70 -8.72
C LEU A 107 -4.41 4.02 -8.31
N TRP A 108 -3.65 4.65 -9.21
CA TRP A 108 -3.06 5.96 -8.91
C TRP A 108 -4.12 7.03 -8.71
N GLN A 109 -5.18 7.01 -9.52
CA GLN A 109 -6.29 7.95 -9.36
C GLN A 109 -7.03 7.71 -8.05
N ARG A 110 -7.23 6.45 -7.69
CA ARG A 110 -7.87 6.08 -6.43
C ARG A 110 -7.03 6.50 -5.23
N LEU A 111 -5.73 6.32 -5.30
CA LEU A 111 -4.82 6.77 -4.24
C LEU A 111 -4.83 8.29 -4.11
N ASP A 112 -4.80 9.00 -5.23
CA ASP A 112 -4.84 10.46 -5.24
C ASP A 112 -6.12 10.97 -4.58
N ALA A 113 -7.27 10.39 -4.92
CA ALA A 113 -8.54 10.76 -4.32
C ALA A 113 -8.57 10.46 -2.81
N ALA A 114 -8.04 9.30 -2.42
CA ALA A 114 -8.02 8.91 -1.01
C ALA A 114 -7.13 9.85 -0.19
N GLN A 115 -5.93 10.18 -0.69
CA GLN A 115 -5.03 11.05 0.07
C GLN A 115 -5.52 12.49 0.16
N ALA A 116 -6.31 12.94 -0.83
CA ALA A 116 -6.86 14.30 -0.81
C ALA A 116 -7.81 14.53 0.37
N ARG A 117 -8.39 13.46 0.92
CA ARG A 117 -9.29 13.54 2.08
C ARG A 117 -8.54 13.67 3.40
N HIS A 118 -7.24 13.45 3.41
CA HIS A 118 -6.44 13.37 4.63
C HIS A 118 -5.18 14.19 4.50
N LYS A 119 -4.53 14.43 5.63
CA LYS A 119 -3.20 15.03 5.65
C LYS A 119 -2.20 13.87 5.83
N VAL A 120 -1.55 13.49 4.73
CA VAL A 120 -0.70 12.30 4.71
C VAL A 120 0.76 12.70 4.68
N THR A 121 1.54 12.13 5.60
CA THR A 121 2.98 12.19 5.58
C THR A 121 3.49 10.85 5.07
N TRP A 122 4.28 10.88 4.00
CA TRP A 122 4.84 9.67 3.43
C TRP A 122 6.26 9.47 3.97
N ARG A 123 6.50 8.29 4.53
CA ARG A 123 7.82 7.91 5.01
C ARG A 123 8.28 6.67 4.26
N TRP A 124 9.37 6.80 3.54
CA TRP A 124 9.95 5.67 2.83
C TRP A 124 11.08 5.07 3.66
N ILE A 125 11.11 3.74 3.76
CA ILE A 125 12.22 3.02 4.37
C ILE A 125 12.82 2.07 3.34
N LYS A 126 14.09 1.78 3.49
CA LYS A 126 14.79 0.89 2.58
C LYS A 126 14.71 -0.54 3.12
N GLY A 127 13.80 -1.33 2.54
CA GLY A 127 13.55 -2.67 3.04
C GLY A 127 12.82 -2.66 4.37
N HIS A 128 12.39 -3.83 4.83
CA HIS A 128 11.66 -3.93 6.09
C HIS A 128 12.37 -4.81 7.14
N ALA A 129 13.54 -5.34 6.81
CA ALA A 129 14.32 -6.15 7.74
C ALA A 129 14.71 -5.30 8.96
N GLY A 130 14.42 -5.80 10.15
CA GLY A 130 14.71 -5.08 11.38
C GLY A 130 13.64 -4.09 11.80
N HIS A 131 12.56 -3.96 11.03
CA HIS A 131 11.42 -3.09 11.38
C HIS A 131 10.21 -3.97 11.66
N ALA A 132 9.92 -4.20 12.94
CA ALA A 132 8.86 -5.14 13.36
C ALA A 132 7.52 -4.85 12.72
N GLU A 133 7.15 -3.57 12.64
CA GLU A 133 5.85 -3.18 12.07
C GLU A 133 5.77 -3.49 10.56
N ASN A 134 6.86 -3.27 9.85
CA ASN A 134 6.90 -3.56 8.42
C ASN A 134 6.96 -5.06 8.16
N GLU A 135 7.59 -5.83 9.04
CA GLU A 135 7.54 -7.29 8.96
C GLU A 135 6.13 -7.82 9.16
N ARG A 136 5.36 -7.21 10.07
CA ARG A 136 3.95 -7.57 10.25
C ARG A 136 3.13 -7.24 9.01
N ALA A 137 3.38 -6.10 8.38
CA ALA A 137 2.70 -5.75 7.13
C ALA A 137 3.02 -6.77 6.02
N ASP A 138 4.28 -7.24 5.95
CA ASP A 138 4.68 -8.27 5.01
C ASP A 138 3.94 -9.58 5.28
N GLU A 139 3.82 -9.99 6.53
CA GLU A 139 3.07 -11.19 6.89
C GLU A 139 1.60 -11.07 6.48
N LEU A 140 1.00 -9.90 6.70
CA LEU A 140 -0.38 -9.65 6.30
C LEU A 140 -0.53 -9.71 4.78
N ALA A 141 0.44 -9.18 4.03
CA ALA A 141 0.41 -9.23 2.57
C ALA A 141 0.47 -10.67 2.10
N ARG A 142 1.33 -11.49 2.70
CA ARG A 142 1.42 -12.91 2.34
C ARG A 142 0.16 -13.67 2.72
N ALA A 143 -0.43 -13.36 3.86
CA ALA A 143 -1.71 -13.96 4.27
C ALA A 143 -2.84 -13.58 3.31
N GLY A 144 -2.84 -12.32 2.83
CA GLY A 144 -3.83 -11.87 1.85
C GLY A 144 -3.66 -12.55 0.50
N MET A 145 -2.44 -12.91 0.14
CA MET A 145 -2.15 -13.62 -1.11
C MET A 145 -2.53 -15.10 -1.05
N ALA A 146 -2.41 -15.72 0.13
CA ALA A 146 -2.54 -17.17 0.28
C ALA A 146 -3.80 -17.77 -0.36
N PRO A 147 -5.00 -17.17 -0.21
CA PRO A 147 -6.22 -17.74 -0.82
C PRO A 147 -6.17 -17.82 -2.35
N PHE A 148 -5.30 -17.06 -2.98
CA PHE A 148 -5.22 -16.94 -4.43
C PHE A 148 -4.09 -17.77 -5.03
N LYS A 149 -3.23 -18.35 -4.19
CA LYS A 149 -2.17 -19.22 -4.68
C LYS A 149 -2.75 -20.58 -5.05
N PRO A 150 -2.23 -21.20 -6.12
CA PRO A 150 -2.75 -22.51 -6.52
C PRO A 150 -2.62 -23.51 -5.39
N ALA A 151 -3.70 -24.26 -5.13
CA ALA A 151 -3.73 -25.30 -4.10
C ALA A 151 -3.00 -26.56 -4.54
N GLY A 152 -2.51 -26.60 -5.77
CA GLY A 152 -2.00 -27.80 -6.41
C GLY A 152 -0.65 -28.31 -5.93
N LYS A 153 -0.13 -27.76 -4.89
CA LYS A 153 1.12 -28.19 -4.31
C LYS A 153 0.92 -28.93 -2.99
N VAL A 154 -0.20 -29.58 -2.87
CA VAL A 154 -0.42 -30.45 -1.70
C VAL A 154 0.60 -31.57 -1.78
N PRO A 155 1.53 -31.68 -0.85
CA PRO A 155 2.49 -32.76 -0.85
C PRO A 155 1.77 -34.08 -0.67
N GLY A 156 2.07 -34.97 -1.52
CA GLY A 156 1.54 -36.33 -1.39
C GLY A 156 0.16 -36.49 -1.85
#